data_b066a9bb35ef0f02fb6197bf57300808
#
_entry.id   b066a9bb35ef0f02fb6197bf57300808
#
_cell.length_a   1.000
_cell.length_b   1.000
_cell.length_c   1.000
_cell.angle_alpha   90.00
_cell.angle_beta   90.00
_cell.angle_gamma   90.00
#
_symmetry.space_group_name_H-M   'P 1'
#
loop_
_entity.id
_entity.type
_entity.pdbx_description
1 polymer ?
#
loop_
_entity_poly.entity_id
_entity_poly.type
_entity_poly.pdbx_seq_one_letter_code
_entity_poly.pdbx_strand_id
1 'polypeptide(L)'
;MNPNLRATLFTLLFFLTLGLSSGPLFAADDLKRVVERKNVEKVAAVVEAINAQTRIVTLRSLTRNASVVMEVGDEVRNLDQVKVGDRVVVEFLEALAVDLKKGGGMTPSADVAVGAARAKLGEKPAGMLGGELQVVATILAIDADEPSVTLRGPEGKVIEVLVQHPEKLAEVDVGDQVVITYKRAVAVAITPSPIK
;
A
#
# COMPACT_ATOMS: atom_id res chain seq x y z
N MET A 1 17.88 -13.37 35.42
CA MET A 1 18.92 -12.62 34.67
C MET A 1 18.95 -13.22 33.26
N ASN A 2 18.19 -12.66 32.34
CA ASN A 2 18.12 -13.14 30.97
C ASN A 2 18.82 -12.14 30.06
N PRO A 3 19.84 -12.55 29.30
CA PRO A 3 20.42 -11.68 28.29
C PRO A 3 19.73 -11.85 26.94
N ASN A 4 19.22 -10.72 26.44
CA ASN A 4 19.29 -10.31 25.04
C ASN A 4 18.61 -11.16 23.99
N LEU A 5 17.31 -10.93 23.83
CA LEU A 5 16.65 -11.08 22.53
C LEU A 5 16.86 -9.78 21.74
N ARG A 6 17.99 -9.64 21.08
CA ARG A 6 18.20 -8.62 20.05
C ARG A 6 17.40 -9.03 18.83
N ALA A 7 16.18 -8.52 18.75
CA ALA A 7 15.47 -8.45 17.49
C ALA A 7 16.28 -7.56 16.55
N THR A 8 16.98 -8.18 15.64
CA THR A 8 17.62 -7.49 14.52
C THR A 8 16.50 -7.02 13.62
N LEU A 9 16.08 -5.78 13.86
CA LEU A 9 15.21 -5.03 12.98
C LEU A 9 15.98 -4.82 11.68
N PHE A 10 15.75 -5.69 10.70
CA PHE A 10 16.21 -5.47 9.34
C PHE A 10 15.43 -4.29 8.80
N THR A 11 15.98 -3.11 9.03
CA THR A 11 15.54 -1.87 8.39
C THR A 11 15.89 -2.03 6.91
N LEU A 12 14.93 -2.54 6.12
CA LEU A 12 15.00 -2.53 4.67
C LEU A 12 14.83 -1.09 4.22
N LEU A 13 15.93 -0.34 4.29
CA LEU A 13 16.03 1.00 3.71
C LEU A 13 16.12 0.83 2.19
N PHE A 14 14.97 0.64 1.56
CA PHE A 14 14.88 0.57 0.12
C PHE A 14 14.86 2.01 -0.40
N PHE A 15 16.02 2.51 -0.84
CA PHE A 15 16.08 3.67 -1.72
C PHE A 15 15.45 3.28 -3.05
N LEU A 16 14.14 3.51 -3.15
CA LEU A 16 13.44 3.53 -4.43
C LEU A 16 13.91 4.80 -5.16
N THR A 17 14.93 4.68 -5.99
CA THR A 17 15.20 5.70 -6.99
C THR A 17 14.07 5.64 -8.01
N LEU A 18 12.97 6.30 -7.68
CA LEU A 18 11.94 6.61 -8.65
C LEU A 18 12.59 7.52 -9.69
N GLY A 19 12.64 7.05 -10.94
CA GLY A 19 12.96 7.90 -12.08
C GLY A 19 12.05 9.13 -12.00
N LEU A 20 12.66 10.31 -12.11
CA LEU A 20 11.95 11.57 -12.20
C LEU A 20 11.04 11.57 -13.42
N SER A 21 9.79 11.14 -13.24
CA SER A 21 8.72 11.69 -14.05
C SER A 21 8.48 13.08 -13.47
N SER A 22 8.72 14.12 -14.26
CA SER A 22 8.40 15.49 -13.94
C SER A 22 6.88 15.68 -13.90
N GLY A 23 6.26 15.16 -12.82
CA GLY A 23 4.95 15.62 -12.40
C GLY A 23 5.05 17.07 -11.91
N PRO A 24 3.96 17.85 -11.92
CA PRO A 24 4.01 19.22 -11.47
C PRO A 24 4.58 19.27 -10.05
N LEU A 25 5.70 19.98 -9.88
CA LEU A 25 6.27 20.31 -8.60
C LEU A 25 5.31 21.28 -7.89
N PHE A 26 4.33 20.72 -7.18
CA PHE A 26 3.60 21.51 -6.18
C PHE A 26 4.56 21.69 -4.99
N ALA A 27 4.77 22.93 -4.57
CA ALA A 27 5.50 23.19 -3.35
C ALA A 27 4.76 22.47 -2.20
N ALA A 28 5.46 21.55 -1.55
CA ALA A 28 4.90 20.76 -0.46
C ALA A 28 4.45 21.61 0.76
N ASP A 29 4.86 22.88 0.79
CA ASP A 29 4.59 23.83 1.87
C ASP A 29 3.13 24.32 1.94
N ASP A 30 2.33 24.13 0.87
CA ASP A 30 0.95 24.62 0.82
C ASP A 30 -0.10 23.54 1.17
N LEU A 31 0.31 22.30 1.43
CA LEU A 31 -0.58 21.18 1.70
C LEU A 31 -0.62 20.85 3.20
N LYS A 32 -1.82 20.86 3.78
CA LYS A 32 -2.05 20.46 5.18
C LYS A 32 -2.66 19.06 5.23
N ARG A 33 -1.98 18.11 5.89
CA ARG A 33 -2.52 16.77 6.12
C ARG A 33 -3.72 16.83 7.08
N VAL A 34 -4.88 16.38 6.62
CA VAL A 34 -6.13 16.35 7.40
C VAL A 34 -6.58 14.95 7.77
N VAL A 35 -6.27 13.96 6.94
CA VAL A 35 -6.55 12.55 7.24
C VAL A 35 -5.33 11.70 6.89
N GLU A 36 -4.98 10.79 7.77
CA GLU A 36 -3.99 9.74 7.49
C GLU A 36 -4.44 8.43 8.14
N ARG A 37 -4.47 7.38 7.33
CA ARG A 37 -4.73 6.01 7.79
C ARG A 37 -3.73 5.08 7.15
N LYS A 38 -3.20 4.19 7.94
CA LYS A 38 -2.31 3.14 7.48
C LYS A 38 -2.70 1.84 8.17
N ASN A 39 -3.00 0.83 7.37
CA ASN A 39 -3.24 -0.54 7.83
C ASN A 39 -2.14 -1.44 7.27
N VAL A 40 -1.56 -2.26 8.13
CA VAL A 40 -0.58 -3.27 7.74
C VAL A 40 -1.02 -4.59 8.34
N GLU A 41 -1.39 -5.53 7.47
CA GLU A 41 -1.73 -6.88 7.87
C GLU A 41 -0.63 -7.85 7.47
N LYS A 42 -0.19 -8.70 8.40
CA LYS A 42 0.80 -9.75 8.15
C LYS A 42 0.16 -11.11 8.32
N VAL A 43 0.24 -11.92 7.29
CA VAL A 43 -0.23 -13.30 7.29
C VAL A 43 0.98 -14.22 7.16
N ALA A 44 1.11 -15.16 8.07
CA ALA A 44 2.15 -16.18 8.01
C ALA A 44 1.56 -17.51 7.58
N ALA A 45 2.26 -18.18 6.67
CA ALA A 45 1.90 -19.48 6.14
C ALA A 45 3.15 -20.37 6.02
N VAL A 46 2.91 -21.64 5.74
CA VAL A 46 3.98 -22.62 5.42
C VAL A 46 3.71 -23.17 4.04
N VAL A 47 4.77 -23.36 3.25
CA VAL A 47 4.68 -24.04 1.96
C VAL A 47 4.31 -25.50 2.20
N GLU A 48 3.12 -25.88 1.80
CA GLU A 48 2.59 -27.26 1.92
C GLU A 48 2.92 -28.09 0.68
N ALA A 49 2.86 -27.47 -0.49
CA ALA A 49 3.28 -28.05 -1.75
C ALA A 49 3.80 -26.97 -2.71
N ILE A 50 4.69 -27.36 -3.60
CA ILE A 50 5.22 -26.50 -4.64
C ILE A 50 5.51 -27.28 -5.91
N ASN A 51 5.12 -26.72 -7.03
CA ASN A 51 5.54 -27.16 -8.37
C ASN A 51 6.20 -25.95 -9.06
N ALA A 52 7.53 -25.95 -9.10
CA ALA A 52 8.28 -24.85 -9.71
C ALA A 52 8.12 -24.75 -11.22
N GLN A 53 7.75 -25.84 -11.91
CA GLN A 53 7.55 -25.86 -13.37
C GLN A 53 6.24 -25.19 -13.75
N THR A 54 5.17 -25.50 -13.04
CA THR A 54 3.84 -24.90 -13.26
C THR A 54 3.64 -23.64 -12.43
N ARG A 55 4.63 -23.26 -11.60
CA ARG A 55 4.60 -22.12 -10.68
C ARG A 55 3.43 -22.14 -9.68
N ILE A 56 2.89 -23.33 -9.39
CA ILE A 56 1.78 -23.49 -8.44
C ILE A 56 2.35 -23.80 -7.06
N VAL A 57 1.90 -23.02 -6.07
CA VAL A 57 2.27 -23.16 -4.66
C VAL A 57 1.01 -23.32 -3.82
N THR A 58 1.04 -24.28 -2.91
CA THR A 58 0.03 -24.42 -1.86
C THR A 58 0.58 -23.90 -0.55
N LEU A 59 -0.09 -22.92 0.01
CA LEU A 59 0.27 -22.30 1.29
C LEU A 59 -0.76 -22.66 2.34
N ARG A 60 -0.31 -23.20 3.47
CA ARG A 60 -1.15 -23.46 4.65
C ARG A 60 -0.96 -22.33 5.65
N SER A 61 -2.06 -21.68 6.01
CA SER A 61 -2.06 -20.62 7.02
C SER A 61 -1.59 -21.14 8.38
N LEU A 62 -0.79 -20.36 9.11
CA LEU A 62 -0.39 -20.66 10.48
C LEU A 62 -1.42 -20.21 11.52
N THR A 63 -2.33 -19.32 11.13
CA THR A 63 -3.33 -18.73 12.04
C THR A 63 -4.76 -19.20 11.77
N ARG A 64 -5.00 -19.79 10.60
CA ARG A 64 -6.32 -20.29 10.19
C ARG A 64 -6.16 -21.72 9.69
N ASN A 65 -7.14 -22.58 9.94
CA ASN A 65 -7.14 -23.92 9.38
C ASN A 65 -7.59 -23.89 7.91
N ALA A 66 -6.74 -23.32 7.06
CA ALA A 66 -7.02 -23.13 5.64
C ALA A 66 -5.73 -23.22 4.80
N SER A 67 -5.85 -23.84 3.63
CA SER A 67 -4.81 -23.84 2.60
C SER A 67 -5.31 -23.09 1.37
N VAL A 68 -4.40 -22.39 0.72
CA VAL A 68 -4.65 -21.64 -0.52
C VAL A 68 -3.71 -22.14 -1.59
N VAL A 69 -4.25 -22.48 -2.75
CA VAL A 69 -3.49 -22.80 -3.95
C VAL A 69 -3.41 -21.55 -4.81
N MET A 70 -2.21 -21.17 -5.22
CA MET A 70 -1.99 -19.99 -6.02
C MET A 70 -0.93 -20.22 -7.09
N GLU A 71 -1.08 -19.54 -8.20
CA GLU A 71 -0.05 -19.43 -9.22
C GLU A 71 0.85 -18.23 -8.87
N VAL A 72 2.15 -18.46 -8.92
CA VAL A 72 3.17 -17.44 -8.61
C VAL A 72 3.62 -16.80 -9.92
N GLY A 73 3.42 -15.49 -10.07
CA GLY A 73 3.77 -14.74 -11.26
C GLY A 73 5.28 -14.76 -11.58
N ASP A 74 5.61 -14.49 -12.85
CA ASP A 74 7.00 -14.54 -13.36
C ASP A 74 7.93 -13.51 -12.74
N GLU A 75 7.38 -12.49 -12.12
CA GLU A 75 8.12 -11.49 -11.34
C GLU A 75 8.81 -12.08 -10.11
N VAL A 76 8.31 -13.18 -9.56
CA VAL A 76 8.95 -13.89 -8.44
C VAL A 76 10.08 -14.78 -8.97
N ARG A 77 11.31 -14.38 -8.69
CA ARG A 77 12.52 -15.12 -9.08
C ARG A 77 12.88 -16.17 -8.04
N ASN A 78 13.72 -17.11 -8.46
CA ASN A 78 14.33 -18.12 -7.57
C ASN A 78 13.31 -19.02 -6.87
N LEU A 79 12.18 -19.30 -7.52
CA LEU A 79 11.12 -20.16 -6.98
C LEU A 79 11.62 -21.60 -6.75
N ASP A 80 12.65 -22.04 -7.48
CA ASP A 80 13.38 -23.30 -7.32
C ASP A 80 14.06 -23.47 -5.96
N GLN A 81 14.33 -22.36 -5.27
CA GLN A 81 14.90 -22.37 -3.92
C GLN A 81 13.86 -22.57 -2.81
N VAL A 82 12.57 -22.52 -3.15
CA VAL A 82 11.48 -22.72 -2.19
C VAL A 82 11.28 -24.21 -1.95
N LYS A 83 11.12 -24.57 -0.69
CA LYS A 83 10.90 -25.96 -0.27
C LYS A 83 9.63 -26.09 0.55
N VAL A 84 9.04 -27.28 0.53
CA VAL A 84 7.99 -27.65 1.46
C VAL A 84 8.51 -27.46 2.89
N GLY A 85 7.71 -26.82 3.74
CA GLY A 85 8.08 -26.44 5.10
C GLY A 85 8.65 -25.04 5.25
N ASP A 86 9.06 -24.36 4.16
CA ASP A 86 9.50 -22.96 4.23
C ASP A 86 8.35 -22.06 4.72
N ARG A 87 8.73 -21.06 5.51
CA ARG A 87 7.78 -20.08 6.03
C ARG A 87 7.66 -18.92 5.07
N VAL A 88 6.42 -18.61 4.71
CA VAL A 88 6.04 -17.45 3.88
C VAL A 88 5.40 -16.41 4.77
N VAL A 89 5.86 -15.18 4.66
CA VAL A 89 5.18 -14.02 5.26
C VAL A 89 4.66 -13.16 4.13
N VAL A 90 3.35 -12.94 4.12
CA VAL A 90 2.69 -12.01 3.22
C VAL A 90 2.29 -10.79 4.02
N GLU A 91 2.70 -9.63 3.56
CA GLU A 91 2.40 -8.35 4.18
C GLU A 91 1.54 -7.52 3.23
N PHE A 92 0.37 -7.13 3.71
CA PHE A 92 -0.55 -6.25 3.00
C PHE A 92 -0.44 -4.85 3.60
N LEU A 93 -0.22 -3.87 2.75
CA LEU A 93 -0.25 -2.46 3.11
C LEU A 93 -1.43 -1.80 2.42
N GLU A 94 -2.21 -1.06 3.18
CA GLU A 94 -3.21 -0.14 2.68
C GLU A 94 -3.03 1.19 3.41
N ALA A 95 -2.92 2.28 2.66
CA ALA A 95 -2.78 3.61 3.23
C ALA A 95 -3.64 4.62 2.47
N LEU A 96 -4.29 5.49 3.22
CA LEU A 96 -5.06 6.62 2.72
C LEU A 96 -4.52 7.88 3.38
N ALA A 97 -4.24 8.88 2.57
CA ALA A 97 -3.92 10.22 3.02
C ALA A 97 -4.80 11.23 2.30
N VAL A 98 -5.25 12.24 3.02
CA VAL A 98 -5.96 13.39 2.45
C VAL A 98 -5.24 14.64 2.89
N ASP A 99 -4.75 15.40 1.94
CA ASP A 99 -4.10 16.68 2.15
C ASP A 99 -5.03 17.79 1.64
N LEU A 100 -5.15 18.85 2.42
CA LEU A 100 -5.95 20.02 2.10
C LEU A 100 -5.09 21.12 1.51
N LYS A 101 -5.54 21.70 0.40
CA LYS A 101 -5.00 22.94 -0.16
C LYS A 101 -6.06 24.03 -0.10
N LYS A 102 -5.78 25.06 0.69
CA LYS A 102 -6.65 26.23 0.80
C LYS A 102 -6.69 27.05 -0.49
N GLY A 103 -7.88 27.58 -0.82
CA GLY A 103 -8.09 28.50 -1.93
C GLY A 103 -7.97 27.91 -3.33
N GLY A 104 -7.80 26.59 -3.46
CA GLY A 104 -7.74 25.91 -4.77
C GLY A 104 -6.46 26.19 -5.57
N GLY A 105 -6.58 26.23 -6.88
CA GLY A 105 -5.47 26.57 -7.81
C GLY A 105 -4.78 25.38 -8.47
N MET A 106 -5.10 24.15 -8.08
CA MET A 106 -4.63 22.93 -8.78
C MET A 106 -5.63 22.52 -9.87
N THR A 107 -5.12 21.91 -10.91
CA THR A 107 -5.99 21.25 -11.90
C THR A 107 -6.48 19.93 -11.33
N PRO A 108 -7.81 19.67 -11.27
CA PRO A 108 -8.32 18.36 -10.90
C PRO A 108 -7.71 17.28 -11.78
N SER A 109 -7.11 16.27 -11.17
CA SER A 109 -6.42 15.15 -11.84
C SER A 109 -6.66 13.85 -11.13
N ALA A 110 -6.41 12.74 -11.83
CA ALA A 110 -6.29 11.40 -11.25
C ALA A 110 -5.07 10.72 -11.87
N ASP A 111 -4.10 10.44 -11.05
CA ASP A 111 -2.83 9.86 -11.45
C ASP A 111 -2.67 8.49 -10.80
N VAL A 112 -2.27 7.49 -11.59
CA VAL A 112 -2.03 6.14 -11.13
C VAL A 112 -0.57 5.78 -11.37
N ALA A 113 0.10 5.34 -10.32
CA ALA A 113 1.44 4.77 -10.39
C ALA A 113 1.41 3.32 -9.90
N VAL A 114 2.10 2.42 -10.60
CA VAL A 114 2.29 1.04 -10.20
C VAL A 114 3.77 0.74 -10.12
N GLY A 115 4.17 -0.07 -9.14
CA GLY A 115 5.55 -0.45 -8.95
C GLY A 115 5.65 -1.90 -8.50
N ALA A 116 6.72 -2.55 -8.92
CA ALA A 116 7.08 -3.90 -8.47
C ALA A 116 8.54 -3.94 -8.08
N ALA A 117 8.84 -4.73 -7.04
CA ALA A 117 10.21 -5.03 -6.65
C ALA A 117 10.35 -6.53 -6.43
N ARG A 118 11.53 -7.06 -6.66
CA ARG A 118 11.84 -8.48 -6.55
C ARG A 118 13.23 -8.71 -6.00
N ALA A 119 13.44 -9.88 -5.38
CA ALA A 119 14.74 -10.30 -4.90
C ALA A 119 15.78 -10.35 -6.03
N LYS A 120 17.05 -10.16 -5.68
CA LYS A 120 18.16 -10.36 -6.61
C LYS A 120 18.32 -11.84 -6.95
N LEU A 121 19.02 -12.10 -8.04
CA LEU A 121 19.37 -13.48 -8.41
C LEU A 121 20.21 -14.12 -7.30
N GLY A 122 19.85 -15.33 -6.90
CA GLY A 122 20.53 -16.09 -5.84
C GLY A 122 20.03 -15.79 -4.42
N GLU A 123 19.23 -14.76 -4.20
CA GLU A 123 18.59 -14.50 -2.90
C GLU A 123 17.31 -15.34 -2.73
N LYS A 124 16.85 -15.48 -1.49
CA LYS A 124 15.54 -16.12 -1.22
C LYS A 124 14.43 -15.36 -1.93
N PRO A 125 13.45 -16.07 -2.47
CA PRO A 125 12.35 -15.45 -3.17
C PRO A 125 11.65 -14.40 -2.30
N ALA A 126 11.58 -13.19 -2.80
CA ALA A 126 10.84 -12.09 -2.22
C ALA A 126 10.34 -11.20 -3.35
N GLY A 127 9.19 -10.60 -3.17
CA GLY A 127 8.62 -9.69 -4.13
C GLY A 127 7.66 -8.72 -3.49
N MET A 128 7.48 -7.58 -4.11
CA MET A 128 6.49 -6.59 -3.74
C MET A 128 5.83 -6.07 -5.01
N LEU A 129 4.51 -5.97 -4.96
CA LEU A 129 3.70 -5.30 -5.97
C LEU A 129 2.89 -4.23 -5.25
N GLY A 130 2.87 -3.03 -5.79
CA GLY A 130 2.12 -1.93 -5.20
C GLY A 130 1.58 -0.97 -6.23
N GLY A 131 0.59 -0.20 -5.82
CA GLY A 131 0.01 0.89 -6.61
C GLY A 131 -0.31 2.08 -5.73
N GLU A 132 -0.26 3.24 -6.33
CA GLU A 132 -0.66 4.51 -5.76
C GLU A 132 -1.65 5.18 -6.71
N LEU A 133 -2.77 5.65 -6.16
CA LEU A 133 -3.72 6.51 -6.83
C LEU A 133 -3.70 7.86 -6.12
N GLN A 134 -3.47 8.92 -6.87
CA GLN A 134 -3.60 10.29 -6.39
C GLN A 134 -4.73 10.99 -7.14
N VAL A 135 -5.64 11.61 -6.41
CA VAL A 135 -6.76 12.35 -6.98
C VAL A 135 -6.78 13.75 -6.41
N VAL A 136 -6.84 14.75 -7.27
CA VAL A 136 -7.07 16.16 -6.91
C VAL A 136 -8.53 16.49 -7.20
N ALA A 137 -9.25 16.93 -6.17
CA ALA A 137 -10.66 17.29 -6.26
C ALA A 137 -10.94 18.61 -5.55
N THR A 138 -11.99 19.33 -6.00
CA THR A 138 -12.42 20.60 -5.43
C THR A 138 -13.67 20.38 -4.56
N ILE A 139 -13.70 20.98 -3.39
CA ILE A 139 -14.86 20.97 -2.49
C ILE A 139 -15.94 21.90 -3.06
N LEU A 140 -17.11 21.32 -3.35
CA LEU A 140 -18.27 22.07 -3.86
C LEU A 140 -19.28 22.42 -2.77
N ALA A 141 -19.46 21.53 -1.79
CA ALA A 141 -20.37 21.71 -0.67
C ALA A 141 -19.85 20.97 0.56
N ILE A 142 -20.26 21.43 1.72
CA ILE A 142 -19.98 20.84 3.03
C ILE A 142 -21.31 20.74 3.76
N ASP A 143 -21.65 19.56 4.24
CA ASP A 143 -22.79 19.33 5.11
C ASP A 143 -22.27 18.98 6.51
N ALA A 144 -22.65 19.78 7.50
CA ALA A 144 -22.26 19.57 8.89
C ALA A 144 -23.31 18.78 9.67
N ASP A 145 -24.55 18.76 9.21
CA ASP A 145 -25.67 18.05 9.85
C ASP A 145 -25.60 16.55 9.51
N GLU A 146 -25.33 16.23 8.24
CA GLU A 146 -24.96 14.90 7.78
C GLU A 146 -23.50 14.93 7.33
N PRO A 147 -22.52 14.75 8.25
CA PRO A 147 -21.10 15.04 8.00
C PRO A 147 -20.59 14.49 6.67
N SER A 148 -20.67 15.32 5.63
CA SER A 148 -20.24 14.96 4.27
C SER A 148 -19.61 16.16 3.54
N VAL A 149 -18.86 15.84 2.49
CA VAL A 149 -18.33 16.82 1.53
C VAL A 149 -18.67 16.37 0.12
N THR A 150 -19.14 17.31 -0.69
CA THR A 150 -19.33 17.10 -2.13
C THR A 150 -18.06 17.53 -2.85
N LEU A 151 -17.45 16.61 -3.58
CA LEU A 151 -16.21 16.82 -4.30
C LEU A 151 -16.43 16.77 -5.81
N ARG A 152 -15.80 17.70 -6.53
CA ARG A 152 -15.66 17.64 -7.98
C ARG A 152 -14.25 17.21 -8.35
N GLY A 153 -14.14 16.01 -8.89
CA GLY A 153 -12.91 15.43 -9.38
C GLY A 153 -12.60 15.76 -10.84
N PRO A 154 -11.69 15.02 -11.45
CA PRO A 154 -11.37 15.13 -12.87
C PRO A 154 -12.62 14.94 -13.75
N GLU A 155 -12.57 15.50 -14.96
CA GLU A 155 -13.66 15.41 -15.95
C GLU A 155 -15.02 15.95 -15.44
N GLY A 156 -15.01 16.72 -14.32
CA GLY A 156 -16.22 17.28 -13.72
C GLY A 156 -17.08 16.27 -12.95
N LYS A 157 -16.60 15.06 -12.72
CA LYS A 157 -17.31 14.04 -11.94
C LYS A 157 -17.53 14.52 -10.51
N VAL A 158 -18.78 14.49 -10.07
CA VAL A 158 -19.19 14.91 -8.71
C VAL A 158 -19.51 13.67 -7.88
N ILE A 159 -18.96 13.62 -6.67
CA ILE A 159 -19.20 12.57 -5.68
C ILE A 159 -19.45 13.20 -4.31
N GLU A 160 -20.27 12.56 -3.50
CA GLU A 160 -20.42 12.86 -2.09
C GLU A 160 -19.65 11.85 -1.26
N VAL A 161 -18.94 12.35 -0.24
CA VAL A 161 -18.09 11.54 0.64
C VAL A 161 -18.46 11.81 2.09
N LEU A 162 -18.87 10.77 2.81
CA LEU A 162 -19.11 10.85 4.25
C LEU A 162 -17.80 11.06 5.00
N VAL A 163 -17.80 12.01 5.93
CA VAL A 163 -16.62 12.37 6.72
C VAL A 163 -16.66 11.66 8.06
N GLN A 164 -15.68 10.79 8.32
CA GLN A 164 -15.60 10.02 9.57
C GLN A 164 -15.09 10.84 10.76
N HIS A 165 -14.54 12.03 10.51
CA HIS A 165 -14.01 12.97 11.48
C HIS A 165 -14.67 14.33 11.28
N PRO A 166 -15.94 14.52 11.75
CA PRO A 166 -16.69 15.76 11.53
C PRO A 166 -15.99 17.03 12.04
N GLU A 167 -15.17 16.89 13.06
CA GLU A 167 -14.37 18.00 13.60
C GLU A 167 -13.41 18.58 12.55
N LYS A 168 -13.06 17.82 11.52
CA LYS A 168 -12.20 18.28 10.42
C LYS A 168 -12.95 19.15 9.41
N LEU A 169 -14.26 19.13 9.40
CA LEU A 169 -15.06 20.00 8.53
C LEU A 169 -14.86 21.48 8.85
N ALA A 170 -14.54 21.82 10.10
CA ALA A 170 -14.22 23.18 10.49
C ALA A 170 -12.91 23.72 9.88
N GLU A 171 -12.08 22.84 9.33
CA GLU A 171 -10.79 23.20 8.74
C GLU A 171 -10.87 23.45 7.22
N VAL A 172 -12.03 23.18 6.59
CA VAL A 172 -12.20 23.22 5.14
C VAL A 172 -13.27 24.23 4.74
N ASP A 173 -13.11 24.80 3.55
CA ASP A 173 -14.07 25.73 2.95
C ASP A 173 -14.47 25.28 1.53
N VAL A 174 -15.65 25.71 1.09
CA VAL A 174 -16.06 25.53 -0.31
C VAL A 174 -15.09 26.26 -1.22
N GLY A 175 -14.61 25.58 -2.25
CA GLY A 175 -13.54 26.06 -3.15
C GLY A 175 -12.14 25.59 -2.80
N ASP A 176 -11.91 25.09 -1.59
CA ASP A 176 -10.67 24.40 -1.26
C ASP A 176 -10.50 23.13 -2.10
N GLN A 177 -9.29 22.64 -2.19
CA GLN A 177 -8.98 21.38 -2.88
C GLN A 177 -8.40 20.35 -1.92
N VAL A 178 -8.73 19.11 -2.20
CA VAL A 178 -8.16 17.94 -1.49
C VAL A 178 -7.32 17.13 -2.45
N VAL A 179 -6.16 16.69 -1.96
CA VAL A 179 -5.30 15.69 -2.62
C VAL A 179 -5.48 14.38 -1.85
N ILE A 180 -6.15 13.43 -2.49
CA ILE A 180 -6.41 12.11 -1.93
C ILE A 180 -5.35 11.16 -2.48
N THR A 181 -4.52 10.62 -1.60
CA THR A 181 -3.51 9.61 -1.95
C THR A 181 -3.91 8.27 -1.36
N TYR A 182 -4.15 7.30 -2.21
CA TYR A 182 -4.46 5.93 -1.82
C TYR A 182 -3.36 5.00 -2.29
N LYS A 183 -2.78 4.23 -1.35
CA LYS A 183 -1.71 3.27 -1.64
C LYS A 183 -2.12 1.87 -1.22
N ARG A 184 -1.82 0.91 -2.08
CA ARG A 184 -1.91 -0.52 -1.74
C ARG A 184 -0.61 -1.20 -2.14
N ALA A 185 -0.13 -2.09 -1.28
CA ALA A 185 1.00 -2.94 -1.63
C ALA A 185 0.84 -4.32 -1.00
N VAL A 186 1.36 -5.32 -1.69
CA VAL A 186 1.52 -6.69 -1.19
C VAL A 186 3.00 -7.03 -1.28
N ALA A 187 3.57 -7.43 -0.17
CA ALA A 187 4.93 -7.93 -0.11
C ALA A 187 4.92 -9.38 0.33
N VAL A 188 5.76 -10.20 -0.31
CA VAL A 188 5.93 -11.62 0.03
C VAL A 188 7.40 -11.85 0.31
N ALA A 189 7.70 -12.49 1.44
CA ALA A 189 9.05 -12.91 1.79
C ALA A 189 9.04 -14.37 2.25
N ILE A 190 10.04 -15.13 1.82
CA ILE A 190 10.20 -16.55 2.17
C ILE A 190 11.43 -16.72 3.05
N THR A 191 11.22 -17.33 4.21
CA THR A 191 12.29 -17.72 5.14
C THR A 191 12.43 -19.25 5.16
N PRO A 192 13.66 -19.78 5.13
CA PRO A 192 13.88 -21.22 5.25
C PRO A 192 13.24 -21.77 6.52
N SER A 193 12.72 -22.98 6.44
CA SER A 193 12.43 -23.76 7.64
C SER A 193 13.73 -23.95 8.44
N PRO A 194 13.72 -23.75 9.77
CA PRO A 194 14.87 -24.16 10.56
C PRO A 194 15.09 -25.65 10.34
N ILE A 195 16.30 -25.99 9.89
CA ILE A 195 16.73 -27.37 9.72
C ILE A 195 16.67 -27.99 11.13
N LYS A 196 15.86 -29.04 11.31
CA LYS A 196 15.88 -29.89 12.49
C LYS A 196 17.03 -30.86 12.42
#